data_1dadd2ebe38ee27b753d216cafe3691e
#
_entry.id   1dadd2ebe38ee27b753d216cafe3691e
#
_cell.length_a   1.000
_cell.length_b   1.000
_cell.length_c   1.000
_cell.angle_alpha   90.00
_cell.angle_beta   90.00
_cell.angle_gamma   90.00
#
_symmetry.space_group_name_H-M   'P 1'
#
loop_
_entity.id
_entity.type
_entity.pdbx_description
1 polymer ?
#
loop_
_entity_poly.entity_id
_entity_poly.type
_entity_poly.pdbx_seq_one_letter_code
_entity_poly.pdbx_strand_id
1 'polypeptide(L)'
;NHSFVTGEFTAALHLMAQKIGKRIKKMADNRRRKKRRKKKKSRKIVLFVFEILLLAILLVAAYFIGMVNRVKYENMSETEAGINDDLSKDTLESLEGYTNIAVFGLDNRSANNYQEGNSDVVMIASIDNKTKNVKLVSVYRDSYLNINDKGSYTKINQAYFVGGPKQAVEALNRNLDQMLNSNLDLDIKEYVCVDWAAVVEVIDDLGGLDLNITQGEMNQINKYKKDVDGVTGKNTPNVTQYGLVHLDGTQATTYARIRKLSGDDFKRASRQRIVLQAMLEKAKKANPATLVKICNSMVDDISTTLSLDQMVSLAKDVTKYKISSTTGFPTDLTTKNMPRCGDTVIPADLVTNVKKLHEYMFDDAAYTPSQTVQAISETIVNTTGITADSAKINTSDYNETVGATGTDEIQKGSETTGGTNVQ
;
A
#
# COMPACT_ATOMS: atom_id res chain seq x y z
N ASN A 1 -24.41 13.12 -7.47
CA ASN A 1 -23.84 14.45 -7.71
C ASN A 1 -22.62 14.47 -8.66
N HIS A 2 -21.88 13.37 -8.84
CA HIS A 2 -20.72 13.31 -9.76
C HIS A 2 -21.09 13.40 -11.25
N SER A 3 -22.22 12.84 -11.67
CA SER A 3 -22.64 12.88 -13.09
C SER A 3 -23.06 14.29 -13.56
N PHE A 4 -23.44 15.14 -12.63
CA PHE A 4 -23.88 16.52 -12.97
C PHE A 4 -22.67 17.43 -13.26
N VAL A 5 -21.59 17.29 -12.50
CA VAL A 5 -20.36 18.10 -12.65
C VAL A 5 -19.61 17.76 -13.95
N THR A 6 -19.62 16.47 -14.36
CA THR A 6 -18.98 16.05 -15.63
C THR A 6 -19.74 16.54 -16.86
N GLY A 7 -21.08 16.64 -16.79
CA GLY A 7 -21.89 17.14 -17.87
C GLY A 7 -21.68 18.64 -18.12
N GLU A 8 -21.66 19.45 -17.08
CA GLU A 8 -21.40 20.90 -17.20
C GLU A 8 -19.98 21.22 -17.67
N PHE A 9 -19.00 20.42 -17.21
CA PHE A 9 -17.58 20.58 -17.59
C PHE A 9 -17.33 20.24 -19.07
N THR A 10 -17.93 19.17 -19.59
CA THR A 10 -17.87 18.80 -21.01
C THR A 10 -18.58 19.81 -21.89
N ALA A 11 -19.70 20.37 -21.45
CA ALA A 11 -20.41 21.44 -22.18
C ALA A 11 -19.57 22.74 -22.22
N ALA A 12 -18.89 23.10 -21.12
CA ALA A 12 -18.02 24.28 -21.08
C ALA A 12 -16.79 24.10 -22.01
N LEU A 13 -16.17 22.90 -22.05
CA LEU A 13 -15.09 22.55 -22.97
C LEU A 13 -15.51 22.66 -24.44
N HIS A 14 -16.69 22.14 -24.79
CA HIS A 14 -17.23 22.22 -26.15
C HIS A 14 -17.49 23.65 -26.58
N LEU A 15 -18.04 24.46 -25.69
CA LEU A 15 -18.31 25.89 -25.93
C LEU A 15 -17.03 26.71 -26.12
N MET A 16 -15.98 26.42 -25.32
CA MET A 16 -14.67 27.03 -25.51
C MET A 16 -13.98 26.62 -26.80
N ALA A 17 -13.99 25.33 -27.15
CA ALA A 17 -13.45 24.85 -28.42
C ALA A 17 -14.11 25.51 -29.63
N GLN A 18 -15.45 25.71 -29.60
CA GLN A 18 -16.17 26.45 -30.66
C GLN A 18 -15.78 27.94 -30.70
N LYS A 19 -15.61 28.61 -29.54
CA LYS A 19 -15.17 30.01 -29.48
C LYS A 19 -13.73 30.16 -30.03
N ILE A 20 -12.84 29.27 -29.70
CA ILE A 20 -11.47 29.25 -30.22
C ILE A 20 -11.45 28.99 -31.74
N GLY A 21 -12.21 28.02 -32.23
CA GLY A 21 -12.37 27.74 -33.67
C GLY A 21 -12.88 28.97 -34.48
N LYS A 22 -13.89 29.67 -33.95
CA LYS A 22 -14.41 30.91 -34.57
C LYS A 22 -13.37 32.03 -34.58
N ARG A 23 -12.53 32.17 -33.53
CA ARG A 23 -11.46 33.17 -33.46
C ARG A 23 -10.31 32.87 -34.43
N ILE A 24 -9.92 31.58 -34.56
CA ILE A 24 -8.93 31.13 -35.54
C ILE A 24 -9.36 31.48 -36.96
N LYS A 25 -10.62 31.22 -37.30
CA LYS A 25 -11.18 31.53 -38.61
C LYS A 25 -11.20 33.05 -38.89
N LYS A 26 -11.58 33.87 -37.89
CA LYS A 26 -11.55 35.32 -37.98
C LYS A 26 -10.13 35.91 -38.08
N MET A 27 -9.13 35.26 -37.45
CA MET A 27 -7.74 35.66 -37.61
C MET A 27 -7.15 35.29 -39.00
N ALA A 28 -7.54 34.15 -39.58
CA ALA A 28 -7.14 33.78 -40.92
C ALA A 28 -7.68 34.75 -42.00
N ASP A 29 -8.94 35.20 -41.85
CA ASP A 29 -9.56 36.19 -42.78
C ASP A 29 -8.96 37.59 -42.63
N ASN A 30 -8.56 38.00 -41.44
CA ASN A 30 -7.91 39.31 -41.19
C ASN A 30 -6.45 39.37 -41.69
N ARG A 31 -5.76 38.22 -41.96
CA ARG A 31 -4.46 38.20 -42.64
C ARG A 31 -4.52 38.75 -44.07
N ARG A 32 -5.67 38.69 -44.70
CA ARG A 32 -5.89 39.25 -46.06
C ARG A 32 -6.13 40.77 -46.09
N ARG A 33 -6.47 41.42 -44.95
CA ARG A 33 -6.74 42.87 -44.82
C ARG A 33 -5.63 43.63 -44.09
N LYS A 34 -4.45 43.67 -44.59
CA LYS A 34 -3.27 44.11 -43.95
C LYS A 34 -2.85 45.56 -44.18
N LYS A 35 -2.47 46.26 -43.16
CA LYS A 35 -1.22 47.08 -42.95
C LYS A 35 -1.34 48.28 -41.98
N ARG A 36 -2.39 48.47 -41.19
CA ARG A 36 -2.50 49.71 -40.40
C ARG A 36 -2.72 49.66 -38.88
N ARG A 37 -2.48 48.57 -38.13
CA ARG A 37 -2.61 48.61 -36.63
C ARG A 37 -1.65 47.68 -35.85
N LYS A 38 -0.38 48.05 -35.77
CA LYS A 38 0.64 47.31 -34.99
C LYS A 38 0.39 47.29 -33.45
N LYS A 39 -0.28 48.27 -32.86
CA LYS A 39 -0.45 48.38 -31.37
C LYS A 39 -1.64 47.61 -30.76
N LYS A 40 -2.69 47.26 -31.52
CA LYS A 40 -3.80 46.43 -31.04
C LYS A 40 -3.55 44.90 -31.18
N LYS A 41 -2.50 44.48 -31.93
CA LYS A 41 -2.19 43.08 -32.22
C LYS A 41 -1.61 42.33 -31.00
N SER A 42 -0.77 42.96 -30.19
CA SER A 42 -0.11 42.31 -29.03
C SER A 42 -1.15 41.83 -28.01
N ARG A 43 -2.12 42.65 -27.64
CA ARG A 43 -3.17 42.25 -26.66
C ARG A 43 -4.04 41.09 -27.15
N LYS A 44 -4.34 41.00 -28.45
CA LYS A 44 -5.16 39.90 -29.00
C LYS A 44 -4.36 38.58 -29.07
N ILE A 45 -3.07 38.65 -29.35
CA ILE A 45 -2.19 37.49 -29.34
C ILE A 45 -2.03 36.97 -27.91
N VAL A 46 -1.81 37.87 -26.94
CA VAL A 46 -1.69 37.50 -25.52
C VAL A 46 -3.00 36.85 -25.02
N LEU A 47 -4.17 37.43 -25.36
CA LEU A 47 -5.46 36.81 -25.01
C LEU A 47 -5.65 35.43 -25.66
N PHE A 48 -5.27 35.28 -26.93
CA PHE A 48 -5.32 34.00 -27.62
C PHE A 48 -4.41 32.93 -27.01
N VAL A 49 -3.19 33.33 -26.67
CA VAL A 49 -2.24 32.43 -25.96
C VAL A 49 -2.79 32.04 -24.59
N PHE A 50 -3.38 33.02 -23.87
CA PHE A 50 -4.03 32.75 -22.59
C PHE A 50 -5.24 31.79 -22.72
N GLU A 51 -6.05 31.94 -23.76
CA GLU A 51 -7.18 31.02 -24.05
C GLU A 51 -6.72 29.62 -24.41
N ILE A 52 -5.59 29.46 -25.14
CA ILE A 52 -5.00 28.15 -25.43
C ILE A 52 -4.43 27.53 -24.15
N LEU A 53 -3.75 28.33 -23.33
CA LEU A 53 -3.23 27.87 -22.06
C LEU A 53 -4.36 27.39 -21.13
N LEU A 54 -5.43 28.17 -21.04
CA LEU A 54 -6.59 27.81 -20.24
C LEU A 54 -7.26 26.53 -20.75
N LEU A 55 -7.40 26.38 -22.08
CA LEU A 55 -7.93 25.16 -22.68
C LEU A 55 -7.03 23.96 -22.38
N ALA A 56 -5.71 24.12 -22.46
CA ALA A 56 -4.78 23.07 -22.12
C ALA A 56 -4.91 22.65 -20.64
N ILE A 57 -5.04 23.62 -19.72
CA ILE A 57 -5.28 23.35 -18.29
C ILE A 57 -6.58 22.59 -18.09
N LEU A 58 -7.67 23.01 -18.77
CA LEU A 58 -8.96 22.32 -18.66
C LEU A 58 -8.93 20.91 -19.25
N LEU A 59 -8.19 20.67 -20.32
CA LEU A 59 -8.00 19.34 -20.90
C LEU A 59 -7.21 18.41 -19.95
N VAL A 60 -6.16 18.95 -19.32
CA VAL A 60 -5.39 18.22 -18.30
C VAL A 60 -6.28 17.90 -17.09
N ALA A 61 -7.07 18.87 -16.62
CA ALA A 61 -8.01 18.64 -15.51
C ALA A 61 -9.07 17.59 -15.86
N ALA A 62 -9.64 17.66 -17.07
CA ALA A 62 -10.62 16.67 -17.55
C ALA A 62 -10.02 15.27 -17.68
N TYR A 63 -8.77 15.18 -18.12
CA TYR A 63 -8.01 13.92 -18.17
C TYR A 63 -7.85 13.31 -16.76
N PHE A 64 -7.41 14.10 -15.77
CA PHE A 64 -7.29 13.64 -14.39
C PHE A 64 -8.63 13.23 -13.77
N ILE A 65 -9.70 13.99 -14.00
CA ILE A 65 -11.06 13.64 -13.55
C ILE A 65 -11.51 12.32 -14.19
N GLY A 66 -11.26 12.14 -15.49
CA GLY A 66 -11.60 10.90 -16.19
C GLY A 66 -10.82 9.70 -15.66
N MET A 67 -9.55 9.89 -15.30
CA MET A 67 -8.70 8.88 -14.70
C MET A 67 -9.23 8.45 -13.32
N VAL A 68 -9.55 9.43 -12.47
CA VAL A 68 -10.04 9.17 -11.11
C VAL A 68 -11.40 8.46 -11.10
N ASN A 69 -12.29 8.78 -12.06
CA ASN A 69 -13.59 8.10 -12.18
C ASN A 69 -13.46 6.60 -12.54
N ARG A 70 -12.29 6.12 -12.91
CA ARG A 70 -12.00 4.69 -13.17
C ARG A 70 -11.56 3.94 -11.91
N VAL A 71 -11.09 4.65 -10.88
CA VAL A 71 -10.75 4.04 -9.59
C VAL A 71 -12.01 3.43 -8.97
N LYS A 72 -11.93 2.21 -8.50
CA LYS A 72 -13.00 1.59 -7.72
C LYS A 72 -13.00 2.18 -6.31
N TYR A 73 -13.68 3.31 -6.19
CA TYR A 73 -13.86 3.99 -4.92
C TYR A 73 -14.98 3.33 -4.12
N GLU A 74 -14.70 2.96 -2.89
CA GLU A 74 -15.68 2.48 -1.94
C GLU A 74 -15.79 3.43 -0.76
N ASN A 75 -17.02 3.67 -0.32
CA ASN A 75 -17.24 4.45 0.90
C ASN A 75 -17.28 3.50 2.10
N MET A 76 -16.53 3.82 3.12
CA MET A 76 -16.53 3.12 4.40
C MET A 76 -16.79 4.12 5.52
N SER A 77 -17.84 3.89 6.31
CA SER A 77 -18.14 4.72 7.47
C SER A 77 -17.20 4.36 8.63
N GLU A 78 -17.05 5.27 9.59
CA GLU A 78 -16.26 5.03 10.81
C GLU A 78 -16.77 3.80 11.58
N THR A 79 -18.09 3.60 11.63
CA THR A 79 -18.72 2.41 12.24
C THR A 79 -18.33 1.13 11.49
N GLU A 80 -18.31 1.14 10.15
CA GLU A 80 -17.87 -0.01 9.34
C GLU A 80 -16.36 -0.30 9.49
N ALA A 81 -15.56 0.72 9.78
CA ALA A 81 -14.14 0.56 10.10
C ALA A 81 -13.90 0.04 11.53
N GLY A 82 -14.94 0.00 12.36
CA GLY A 82 -14.82 -0.41 13.77
C GLY A 82 -14.15 0.65 14.65
N ILE A 83 -14.25 1.91 14.25
CA ILE A 83 -13.67 3.05 14.96
C ILE A 83 -14.59 3.47 16.10
N ASN A 84 -14.01 3.88 17.22
CA ASN A 84 -14.74 4.30 18.37
C ASN A 84 -15.25 5.75 18.21
N ASP A 85 -16.57 5.94 18.17
CA ASP A 85 -17.24 7.25 18.04
C ASP A 85 -17.09 8.15 19.28
N ASP A 86 -16.58 7.64 20.40
CA ASP A 86 -16.49 8.34 21.69
C ASP A 86 -15.11 9.00 21.93
N LEU A 87 -14.31 9.21 20.88
CA LEU A 87 -12.99 9.83 21.00
C LEU A 87 -13.09 11.29 21.44
N SER A 88 -12.25 11.70 22.40
CA SER A 88 -12.19 13.10 22.85
C SER A 88 -11.66 14.01 21.71
N LYS A 89 -12.03 15.30 21.76
CA LYS A 89 -11.58 16.28 20.76
C LYS A 89 -10.04 16.37 20.67
N ASP A 90 -9.36 16.22 21.80
CA ASP A 90 -7.90 16.26 21.88
C ASP A 90 -7.26 15.02 21.24
N THR A 91 -7.94 13.88 21.30
CA THR A 91 -7.56 12.63 20.63
C THR A 91 -7.71 12.78 19.10
N LEU A 92 -8.82 13.36 18.63
CA LEU A 92 -9.03 13.62 17.20
C LEU A 92 -7.98 14.59 16.62
N GLU A 93 -7.59 15.65 17.35
CA GLU A 93 -6.54 16.59 16.91
C GLU A 93 -5.15 15.92 16.87
N SER A 94 -4.86 14.97 17.75
CA SER A 94 -3.58 14.24 17.71
C SER A 94 -3.56 13.15 16.63
N LEU A 95 -4.70 12.56 16.29
CA LEU A 95 -4.87 11.64 15.15
C LEU A 95 -4.68 12.35 13.80
N GLU A 96 -4.95 13.64 13.70
CA GLU A 96 -4.59 14.45 12.51
C GLU A 96 -3.07 14.45 12.25
N GLY A 97 -2.24 14.09 13.25
CA GLY A 97 -0.79 13.93 13.11
C GLY A 97 -0.37 12.74 12.26
N TYR A 98 -1.19 11.69 12.15
CA TYR A 98 -0.89 10.45 11.41
C TYR A 98 -1.99 10.09 10.42
N THR A 99 -1.61 9.48 9.29
CA THR A 99 -2.54 8.85 8.36
C THR A 99 -2.21 7.37 8.28
N ASN A 100 -3.13 6.52 8.77
CA ASN A 100 -2.97 5.07 8.79
C ASN A 100 -3.79 4.44 7.67
N ILE A 101 -3.11 3.70 6.78
CA ILE A 101 -3.72 3.08 5.60
C ILE A 101 -3.46 1.58 5.65
N ALA A 102 -4.52 0.77 5.57
CA ALA A 102 -4.37 -0.66 5.36
C ALA A 102 -4.07 -0.96 3.89
N VAL A 103 -3.06 -1.77 3.64
CA VAL A 103 -2.68 -2.21 2.30
C VAL A 103 -2.89 -3.71 2.19
N PHE A 104 -3.76 -4.11 1.27
CA PHE A 104 -4.07 -5.52 1.00
C PHE A 104 -3.56 -5.92 -0.39
N GLY A 105 -2.76 -6.99 -0.43
CA GLY A 105 -2.32 -7.60 -1.67
C GLY A 105 -3.08 -8.90 -1.91
N LEU A 106 -3.74 -9.00 -3.04
CA LEU A 106 -4.60 -10.12 -3.39
C LEU A 106 -3.92 -11.06 -4.38
N ASP A 107 -4.02 -12.35 -4.13
CA ASP A 107 -3.62 -13.39 -5.09
C ASP A 107 -4.85 -13.78 -5.94
N ASN A 108 -5.42 -12.79 -6.63
CA ASN A 108 -6.55 -13.02 -7.51
C ASN A 108 -6.09 -13.46 -8.89
N ARG A 109 -6.53 -14.64 -9.30
CA ARG A 109 -6.38 -15.12 -10.68
C ARG A 109 -7.47 -14.58 -11.60
N SER A 110 -8.51 -13.97 -11.03
CA SER A 110 -9.59 -13.28 -11.75
C SER A 110 -9.37 -11.79 -11.62
N ALA A 111 -9.00 -11.13 -12.71
CA ALA A 111 -8.82 -9.69 -12.75
C ALA A 111 -10.05 -8.96 -12.18
N ASN A 112 -9.80 -7.93 -11.38
CA ASN A 112 -10.83 -7.00 -10.91
C ASN A 112 -11.86 -7.52 -9.89
N ASN A 113 -11.66 -8.65 -9.22
CA ASN A 113 -12.50 -9.09 -8.10
C ASN A 113 -11.84 -8.77 -6.75
N TYR A 114 -12.05 -7.56 -6.23
CA TYR A 114 -11.48 -7.09 -4.96
C TYR A 114 -12.35 -7.39 -3.73
N GLN A 115 -13.52 -8.01 -3.93
CA GLN A 115 -14.44 -8.34 -2.83
C GLN A 115 -14.26 -9.78 -2.34
N GLU A 116 -13.60 -10.64 -3.11
CA GLU A 116 -13.45 -12.05 -2.81
C GLU A 116 -11.98 -12.47 -2.85
N GLY A 117 -11.61 -13.43 -2.06
CA GLY A 117 -10.26 -14.01 -2.01
C GLY A 117 -9.55 -13.77 -0.69
N ASN A 118 -8.41 -14.43 -0.54
CA ASN A 118 -7.55 -14.22 0.61
C ASN A 118 -6.54 -13.11 0.33
N SER A 119 -6.35 -12.21 1.29
CA SER A 119 -5.24 -11.27 1.22
C SER A 119 -3.94 -11.97 1.61
N ASP A 120 -3.01 -12.09 0.65
CA ASP A 120 -1.67 -12.64 0.91
C ASP A 120 -0.73 -11.61 1.53
N VAL A 121 -1.05 -10.33 1.39
CA VAL A 121 -0.40 -9.19 2.06
C VAL A 121 -1.43 -8.48 2.91
N VAL A 122 -1.13 -8.33 4.19
CA VAL A 122 -1.85 -7.47 5.13
C VAL A 122 -0.81 -6.55 5.75
N MET A 123 -0.86 -5.27 5.42
CA MET A 123 0.13 -4.30 5.86
C MET A 123 -0.55 -3.01 6.31
N ILE A 124 0.04 -2.34 7.28
CA ILE A 124 -0.37 -1.01 7.74
C ILE A 124 0.76 -0.04 7.40
N ALA A 125 0.43 1.01 6.65
CA ALA A 125 1.31 2.13 6.40
C ALA A 125 0.86 3.31 7.28
N SER A 126 1.69 3.72 8.23
CA SER A 126 1.47 4.89 9.07
C SER A 126 2.36 6.02 8.61
N ILE A 127 1.74 7.11 8.21
CA ILE A 127 2.39 8.31 7.67
C ILE A 127 2.30 9.41 8.72
N ASP A 128 3.42 9.83 9.24
CA ASP A 128 3.50 11.08 10.01
C ASP A 128 3.27 12.26 9.07
N ASN A 129 2.16 12.94 9.22
CA ASN A 129 1.73 14.03 8.34
C ASN A 129 2.66 15.24 8.39
N LYS A 130 3.38 15.42 9.49
CA LYS A 130 4.32 16.53 9.71
C LYS A 130 5.69 16.24 9.10
N THR A 131 6.27 15.08 9.42
CA THR A 131 7.64 14.74 9.00
C THR A 131 7.69 13.99 7.67
N LYS A 132 6.55 13.44 7.22
CA LYS A 132 6.41 12.56 6.04
C LYS A 132 7.21 11.25 6.19
N ASN A 133 7.58 10.89 7.41
CA ASN A 133 8.10 9.57 7.71
C ASN A 133 6.96 8.53 7.63
N VAL A 134 7.28 7.38 7.06
CA VAL A 134 6.35 6.26 6.94
C VAL A 134 6.92 5.08 7.72
N LYS A 135 6.13 4.54 8.64
CA LYS A 135 6.41 3.27 9.31
C LYS A 135 5.53 2.19 8.69
N LEU A 136 6.09 1.05 8.32
CA LEU A 136 5.35 -0.07 7.73
C LEU A 136 5.29 -1.24 8.71
N VAL A 137 4.09 -1.79 8.90
CA VAL A 137 3.86 -2.99 9.70
C VAL A 137 3.23 -4.06 8.84
N SER A 138 3.90 -5.20 8.65
CA SER A 138 3.28 -6.38 8.04
C SER A 138 2.58 -7.19 9.12
N VAL A 139 1.24 -7.25 9.08
CA VAL A 139 0.48 -8.20 9.90
C VAL A 139 0.56 -9.56 9.22
N TYR A 140 1.16 -10.55 9.90
CA TYR A 140 1.30 -11.89 9.28
C TYR A 140 -0.07 -12.48 9.00
N ARG A 141 -0.32 -12.81 7.74
CA ARG A 141 -1.63 -13.26 7.25
C ARG A 141 -2.21 -14.46 8.02
N ASP A 142 -1.32 -15.32 8.56
CA ASP A 142 -1.69 -16.51 9.32
C ASP A 142 -1.84 -16.24 10.83
N SER A 143 -1.83 -14.97 11.29
CA SER A 143 -2.03 -14.59 12.69
C SER A 143 -3.42 -14.98 13.17
N TYR A 144 -3.49 -15.72 14.28
CA TYR A 144 -4.72 -16.17 14.92
C TYR A 144 -5.34 -15.03 15.72
N LEU A 145 -6.35 -14.40 15.16
CA LEU A 145 -6.99 -13.19 15.69
C LEU A 145 -8.51 -13.28 15.57
N ASN A 146 -9.21 -12.34 16.20
CA ASN A 146 -10.66 -12.20 16.06
C ASN A 146 -10.97 -11.49 14.73
N ILE A 147 -11.66 -12.18 13.80
CA ILE A 147 -11.92 -11.69 12.45
C ILE A 147 -13.25 -10.96 12.27
N ASN A 148 -14.14 -10.97 13.27
CA ASN A 148 -15.44 -10.32 13.19
C ASN A 148 -16.08 -10.08 14.57
N ASP A 149 -17.19 -9.34 14.59
CA ASP A 149 -18.01 -9.03 15.76
C ASP A 149 -18.70 -10.25 16.40
N LYS A 150 -18.79 -11.36 15.65
CA LYS A 150 -19.40 -12.63 16.12
C LYS A 150 -18.45 -13.49 16.95
N GLY A 151 -17.24 -12.98 17.24
CA GLY A 151 -16.24 -13.72 18.00
C GLY A 151 -15.62 -14.89 17.26
N SER A 152 -15.48 -14.81 15.95
CA SER A 152 -14.79 -15.83 15.15
C SER A 152 -13.28 -15.63 15.19
N TYR A 153 -12.54 -16.65 15.64
CA TYR A 153 -11.09 -16.64 15.72
C TYR A 153 -10.50 -17.57 14.66
N THR A 154 -9.67 -17.00 13.80
CA THR A 154 -8.94 -17.74 12.76
C THR A 154 -7.79 -16.88 12.23
N LYS A 155 -7.16 -17.27 11.11
CA LYS A 155 -6.14 -16.46 10.43
C LYS A 155 -6.70 -15.11 9.99
N ILE A 156 -5.98 -14.02 10.24
CA ILE A 156 -6.45 -12.67 9.94
C ILE A 156 -6.81 -12.46 8.46
N ASN A 157 -6.13 -13.13 7.53
CA ASN A 157 -6.45 -13.04 6.11
C ASN A 157 -7.87 -13.56 5.75
N GLN A 158 -8.48 -14.37 6.62
CA GLN A 158 -9.85 -14.83 6.46
C GLN A 158 -10.88 -13.71 6.68
N ALA A 159 -10.53 -12.65 7.39
CA ALA A 159 -11.40 -11.48 7.50
C ALA A 159 -11.72 -10.90 6.11
N TYR A 160 -10.69 -10.79 5.26
CA TYR A 160 -10.86 -10.35 3.88
C TYR A 160 -11.74 -11.31 3.07
N PHE A 161 -11.53 -12.61 3.21
CA PHE A 161 -12.35 -13.62 2.51
C PHE A 161 -13.83 -13.59 2.92
N VAL A 162 -14.12 -13.31 4.19
CA VAL A 162 -15.48 -13.32 4.75
C VAL A 162 -16.28 -12.08 4.37
N GLY A 163 -15.67 -10.90 4.36
CA GLY A 163 -16.38 -9.64 4.18
C GLY A 163 -15.59 -8.55 3.42
N GLY A 164 -14.59 -8.97 2.65
CA GLY A 164 -13.80 -8.03 1.83
C GLY A 164 -12.90 -7.12 2.63
N PRO A 165 -12.45 -6.02 2.01
CA PRO A 165 -11.48 -5.10 2.63
C PRO A 165 -12.04 -4.40 3.88
N LYS A 166 -13.32 -4.08 3.91
CA LYS A 166 -13.95 -3.44 5.08
C LYS A 166 -13.90 -4.33 6.32
N GLN A 167 -14.26 -5.61 6.18
CA GLN A 167 -14.16 -6.58 7.28
C GLN A 167 -12.71 -6.79 7.72
N ALA A 168 -11.75 -6.73 6.78
CA ALA A 168 -10.34 -6.84 7.12
C ALA A 168 -9.84 -5.62 7.92
N VAL A 169 -10.26 -4.40 7.54
CA VAL A 169 -9.97 -3.18 8.31
C VAL A 169 -10.58 -3.23 9.69
N GLU A 170 -11.87 -3.58 9.79
CA GLU A 170 -12.56 -3.74 11.07
C GLU A 170 -11.85 -4.76 11.98
N ALA A 171 -11.40 -5.88 11.41
CA ALA A 171 -10.66 -6.88 12.17
C ALA A 171 -9.28 -6.36 12.63
N LEU A 172 -8.57 -5.56 11.81
CA LEU A 172 -7.33 -4.94 12.23
C LEU A 172 -7.56 -3.96 13.40
N ASN A 173 -8.50 -3.04 13.28
CA ASN A 173 -8.82 -2.09 14.34
C ASN A 173 -9.25 -2.82 15.62
N ARG A 174 -10.10 -3.84 15.53
CA ARG A 174 -10.57 -4.64 16.66
C ARG A 174 -9.45 -5.29 17.47
N ASN A 175 -8.43 -5.82 16.80
CA ASN A 175 -7.35 -6.57 17.47
C ASN A 175 -6.15 -5.69 17.85
N LEU A 176 -5.93 -4.58 17.16
CA LEU A 176 -4.70 -3.80 17.29
C LEU A 176 -4.91 -2.44 17.94
N ASP A 177 -6.18 -2.05 18.08
CA ASP A 177 -6.57 -0.72 18.47
C ASP A 177 -7.74 -0.73 19.44
N GLN A 178 -8.62 0.23 19.42
CA GLN A 178 -9.74 0.46 20.31
C GLN A 178 -9.34 0.90 21.73
N MET A 179 -8.85 2.12 21.85
CA MET A 179 -8.64 2.73 23.16
C MET A 179 -9.79 3.60 23.63
N LEU A 180 -10.00 3.54 24.91
CA LEU A 180 -10.97 4.38 25.59
C LEU A 180 -10.42 5.76 26.02
N ASN A 181 -9.13 6.06 25.91
CA ASN A 181 -8.56 7.33 26.40
C ASN A 181 -7.11 7.60 25.93
N SER A 182 -6.72 7.31 24.74
CA SER A 182 -5.39 7.67 24.25
C SER A 182 -5.43 8.78 23.20
N ASN A 183 -4.40 9.62 23.22
CA ASN A 183 -4.20 10.67 22.23
C ASN A 183 -3.54 10.17 20.94
N LEU A 184 -3.20 8.88 20.85
CA LEU A 184 -2.56 8.25 19.69
C LEU A 184 -3.18 6.87 19.49
N ASP A 185 -4.03 6.75 18.50
CA ASP A 185 -4.74 5.53 18.17
C ASP A 185 -4.39 5.07 16.75
N LEU A 186 -4.44 3.77 16.45
CA LEU A 186 -4.08 3.26 15.13
C LEU A 186 -5.13 3.66 14.09
N ASP A 187 -6.37 3.68 14.45
CA ASP A 187 -7.54 4.24 13.75
C ASP A 187 -7.44 4.17 12.21
N ILE A 188 -7.44 2.94 11.69
CA ILE A 188 -7.35 2.71 10.24
C ILE A 188 -8.69 3.05 9.62
N LYS A 189 -8.76 4.18 8.91
CA LYS A 189 -9.96 4.64 8.18
C LYS A 189 -9.90 4.30 6.70
N GLU A 190 -8.70 4.12 6.17
CA GLU A 190 -8.48 4.00 4.76
C GLU A 190 -7.82 2.67 4.39
N TYR A 191 -8.17 2.16 3.21
CA TYR A 191 -7.47 1.01 2.66
C TYR A 191 -7.13 1.18 1.17
N VAL A 192 -6.16 0.41 0.74
CA VAL A 192 -5.80 0.21 -0.67
C VAL A 192 -5.65 -1.28 -0.92
N CYS A 193 -6.42 -1.80 -1.88
CA CYS A 193 -6.29 -3.17 -2.37
C CYS A 193 -5.61 -3.15 -3.74
N VAL A 194 -4.61 -4.00 -3.91
CA VAL A 194 -3.90 -4.17 -5.17
C VAL A 194 -3.80 -5.65 -5.51
N ASP A 195 -3.83 -5.98 -6.79
CA ASP A 195 -3.47 -7.32 -7.25
C ASP A 195 -2.02 -7.40 -7.73
N TRP A 196 -1.55 -8.60 -8.03
CA TRP A 196 -0.18 -8.82 -8.48
C TRP A 196 0.10 -8.27 -9.87
N ALA A 197 -0.91 -8.19 -10.73
CA ALA A 197 -0.76 -7.64 -12.08
C ALA A 197 -0.45 -6.15 -12.01
N ALA A 198 -1.18 -5.41 -11.19
CA ALA A 198 -0.91 -3.99 -10.92
C ALA A 198 0.52 -3.76 -10.39
N VAL A 199 0.98 -4.59 -9.45
CA VAL A 199 2.35 -4.47 -8.91
C VAL A 199 3.39 -4.69 -10.02
N VAL A 200 3.20 -5.69 -10.88
CA VAL A 200 4.09 -5.95 -12.03
C VAL A 200 4.15 -4.74 -12.96
N GLU A 201 3.00 -4.16 -13.31
CA GLU A 201 2.93 -3.02 -14.22
C GLU A 201 3.60 -1.76 -13.63
N VAL A 202 3.35 -1.47 -12.35
CA VAL A 202 4.01 -0.34 -11.68
C VAL A 202 5.53 -0.49 -11.67
N ILE A 203 6.03 -1.68 -11.37
CA ILE A 203 7.48 -1.92 -11.35
C ILE A 203 8.07 -1.75 -12.73
N ASP A 204 7.42 -2.25 -13.78
CA ASP A 204 7.88 -2.09 -15.16
C ASP A 204 7.82 -0.63 -15.61
N ASP A 205 6.78 0.10 -15.24
CA ASP A 205 6.64 1.53 -15.53
C ASP A 205 7.70 2.37 -14.81
N LEU A 206 8.15 1.95 -13.63
CA LEU A 206 9.29 2.53 -12.92
C LEU A 206 10.65 2.15 -13.55
N GLY A 207 10.65 1.27 -14.55
CA GLY A 207 11.85 0.78 -15.23
C GLY A 207 12.56 -0.32 -14.43
N GLY A 208 11.83 -1.15 -13.68
CA GLY A 208 12.37 -2.23 -12.85
C GLY A 208 12.94 -1.78 -11.52
N LEU A 209 13.35 -2.75 -10.70
CA LEU A 209 13.93 -2.51 -9.37
C LEU A 209 15.33 -3.12 -9.26
N ASP A 210 16.22 -2.43 -8.55
CA ASP A 210 17.56 -2.94 -8.24
C ASP A 210 17.52 -3.53 -6.83
N LEU A 211 17.56 -4.86 -6.72
CA LEU A 211 17.45 -5.60 -5.46
C LEU A 211 18.68 -6.47 -5.23
N ASN A 212 19.09 -6.59 -3.97
CA ASN A 212 20.14 -7.51 -3.57
C ASN A 212 19.52 -8.85 -3.23
N ILE A 213 19.74 -9.85 -4.08
CA ILE A 213 19.15 -11.19 -3.93
C ILE A 213 20.22 -12.25 -3.71
N THR A 214 19.89 -13.27 -2.93
CA THR A 214 20.73 -14.46 -2.74
C THR A 214 20.61 -15.43 -3.92
N GLN A 215 21.56 -16.37 -4.04
CA GLN A 215 21.47 -17.45 -5.03
C GLN A 215 20.20 -18.29 -4.87
N GLY A 216 19.79 -18.57 -3.61
CA GLY A 216 18.55 -19.29 -3.32
C GLY A 216 17.31 -18.53 -3.85
N GLU A 217 17.25 -17.21 -3.65
CA GLU A 217 16.17 -16.36 -4.14
C GLU A 217 16.15 -16.29 -5.67
N MET A 218 17.32 -16.15 -6.33
CA MET A 218 17.41 -16.23 -7.79
C MET A 218 16.80 -17.54 -8.31
N ASN A 219 17.15 -18.67 -7.70
CA ASN A 219 16.61 -19.97 -8.08
C ASN A 219 15.08 -20.05 -7.89
N GLN A 220 14.57 -19.47 -6.81
CA GLN A 220 13.12 -19.42 -6.55
C GLN A 220 12.40 -18.50 -7.56
N ILE A 221 12.95 -17.32 -7.87
CA ILE A 221 12.42 -16.42 -8.90
C ILE A 221 12.30 -17.18 -10.23
N ASN A 222 13.37 -17.80 -10.68
CA ASN A 222 13.40 -18.53 -11.96
C ASN A 222 12.42 -19.70 -12.00
N LYS A 223 12.19 -20.34 -10.84
CA LYS A 223 11.25 -21.46 -10.73
C LYS A 223 9.79 -21.02 -10.80
N TYR A 224 9.44 -19.92 -10.13
CA TYR A 224 8.05 -19.53 -9.91
C TYR A 224 7.57 -18.32 -10.74
N LYS A 225 8.43 -17.64 -11.50
CA LYS A 225 8.04 -16.51 -12.36
C LYS A 225 6.95 -16.86 -13.36
N LYS A 226 6.88 -18.12 -13.81
CA LYS A 226 5.85 -18.60 -14.72
C LYS A 226 4.43 -18.46 -14.17
N ASP A 227 4.26 -18.51 -12.86
CA ASP A 227 2.96 -18.33 -12.23
C ASP A 227 2.50 -16.87 -12.38
N VAL A 228 3.43 -15.90 -12.26
CA VAL A 228 3.19 -14.47 -12.48
C VAL A 228 3.03 -14.15 -13.96
N ASP A 229 3.88 -14.73 -14.82
CA ASP A 229 3.75 -14.63 -16.30
C ASP A 229 2.36 -15.09 -16.76
N GLY A 230 1.84 -16.17 -16.17
CA GLY A 230 0.51 -16.70 -16.50
C GLY A 230 -0.64 -15.74 -16.20
N VAL A 231 -0.50 -14.90 -15.17
CA VAL A 231 -1.51 -13.88 -14.81
C VAL A 231 -1.36 -12.63 -15.70
N THR A 232 -0.12 -12.24 -15.98
CA THR A 232 0.18 -10.99 -16.71
C THR A 232 0.29 -11.17 -18.22
N GLY A 233 0.30 -12.41 -18.73
CA GLY A 233 0.49 -12.72 -20.15
C GLY A 233 1.92 -12.48 -20.64
N LYS A 234 2.89 -12.31 -19.74
CA LYS A 234 4.30 -12.06 -20.06
C LYS A 234 5.08 -13.36 -20.27
N ASN A 235 6.27 -13.23 -20.83
CA ASN A 235 7.24 -14.31 -20.94
C ASN A 235 8.61 -13.79 -20.49
N THR A 236 8.80 -13.80 -19.19
CA THR A 236 9.93 -13.16 -18.53
C THR A 236 11.20 -14.01 -18.62
N PRO A 237 12.37 -13.44 -18.94
CA PRO A 237 13.64 -14.16 -18.95
C PRO A 237 14.05 -14.62 -17.55
N ASN A 238 14.97 -15.59 -17.50
CA ASN A 238 15.55 -16.00 -16.22
C ASN A 238 16.52 -14.93 -15.71
N VAL A 239 16.54 -14.75 -14.39
CA VAL A 239 17.61 -14.04 -13.69
C VAL A 239 18.88 -14.90 -13.76
N THR A 240 19.99 -14.33 -14.23
CA THR A 240 21.24 -15.07 -14.48
C THR A 240 22.33 -14.83 -13.42
N GLN A 241 22.12 -13.87 -12.52
CA GLN A 241 23.08 -13.46 -11.50
C GLN A 241 22.35 -13.26 -10.17
N TYR A 242 23.08 -13.37 -9.06
CA TYR A 242 22.66 -12.99 -7.72
C TYR A 242 23.54 -11.84 -7.20
N GLY A 243 23.26 -11.32 -6.01
CA GLY A 243 23.81 -10.06 -5.52
C GLY A 243 22.90 -8.90 -5.92
N LEU A 244 23.44 -7.71 -6.14
CA LEU A 244 22.69 -6.56 -6.63
C LEU A 244 22.35 -6.75 -8.11
N VAL A 245 21.07 -6.96 -8.40
CA VAL A 245 20.58 -7.25 -9.75
C VAL A 245 19.38 -6.38 -10.08
N HIS A 246 19.24 -6.08 -11.35
CA HIS A 246 18.07 -5.41 -11.90
C HIS A 246 16.99 -6.44 -12.21
N LEU A 247 15.80 -6.27 -11.61
CA LEU A 247 14.65 -7.16 -11.77
C LEU A 247 13.51 -6.40 -12.47
N ASP A 248 12.88 -7.01 -13.46
CA ASP A 248 11.62 -6.53 -14.03
C ASP A 248 10.43 -6.76 -13.08
N GLY A 249 9.24 -6.29 -13.48
CA GLY A 249 8.05 -6.39 -12.66
C GLY A 249 7.68 -7.82 -12.26
N THR A 250 7.76 -8.77 -13.21
CA THR A 250 7.49 -10.20 -12.95
C THR A 250 8.50 -10.79 -11.97
N GLN A 251 9.79 -10.51 -12.17
CA GLN A 251 10.87 -11.03 -11.33
C GLN A 251 10.80 -10.47 -9.90
N ALA A 252 10.60 -9.16 -9.76
CA ALA A 252 10.49 -8.50 -8.45
C ALA A 252 9.20 -8.91 -7.70
N THR A 253 8.08 -9.06 -8.41
CA THR A 253 6.84 -9.57 -7.82
C THR A 253 6.99 -11.03 -7.39
N THR A 254 7.69 -11.85 -8.20
CA THR A 254 7.99 -13.24 -7.82
C THR A 254 8.89 -13.28 -6.59
N TYR A 255 9.91 -12.41 -6.50
CA TYR A 255 10.74 -12.27 -5.30
C TYR A 255 9.90 -11.97 -4.04
N ALA A 256 8.95 -11.05 -4.11
CA ALA A 256 8.04 -10.73 -3.01
C ALA A 256 7.12 -11.90 -2.59
N ARG A 257 6.97 -12.91 -3.44
CA ARG A 257 6.11 -14.10 -3.21
C ARG A 257 6.87 -15.35 -2.75
N ILE A 258 8.21 -15.31 -2.66
CA ILE A 258 9.02 -16.48 -2.24
C ILE A 258 8.63 -16.95 -0.86
N ARG A 259 8.32 -18.26 -0.74
CA ARG A 259 7.95 -18.94 0.51
C ARG A 259 8.87 -20.10 0.88
N LYS A 260 9.54 -20.74 -0.09
CA LYS A 260 10.27 -22.00 0.11
C LYS A 260 11.75 -21.79 0.37
N LEU A 261 12.06 -20.87 1.28
CA LEU A 261 13.42 -20.67 1.82
C LEU A 261 13.31 -20.56 3.34
N SER A 262 14.42 -20.79 4.06
CA SER A 262 14.45 -20.67 5.52
C SER A 262 13.79 -19.36 6.01
N GLY A 263 12.91 -19.44 7.01
CA GLY A 263 12.18 -18.30 7.58
C GLY A 263 10.85 -17.95 6.89
N ASP A 264 10.42 -18.75 5.90
CA ASP A 264 9.09 -18.79 5.25
C ASP A 264 8.29 -17.48 5.21
N ASP A 265 7.14 -17.40 5.88
CA ASP A 265 6.20 -16.28 5.79
C ASP A 265 6.75 -14.98 6.40
N PHE A 266 7.64 -15.05 7.40
CA PHE A 266 8.27 -13.85 8.00
C PHE A 266 9.22 -13.17 7.00
N LYS A 267 10.08 -13.96 6.34
CA LYS A 267 10.97 -13.46 5.28
C LYS A 267 10.19 -13.03 4.04
N ARG A 268 9.06 -13.67 3.73
CA ARG A 268 8.19 -13.19 2.66
C ARG A 268 7.66 -11.80 2.96
N ALA A 269 7.14 -11.56 4.17
CA ALA A 269 6.69 -10.24 4.59
C ALA A 269 7.82 -9.20 4.53
N SER A 270 9.05 -9.57 4.90
CA SER A 270 10.23 -8.70 4.73
C SER A 270 10.50 -8.38 3.26
N ARG A 271 10.49 -9.37 2.35
CA ARG A 271 10.67 -9.14 0.90
C ARG A 271 9.61 -8.21 0.32
N GLN A 272 8.36 -8.31 0.76
CA GLN A 272 7.29 -7.41 0.35
C GLN A 272 7.58 -5.96 0.75
N ARG A 273 8.09 -5.74 1.98
CA ARG A 273 8.50 -4.40 2.43
C ARG A 273 9.70 -3.87 1.65
N ILE A 274 10.67 -4.72 1.32
CA ILE A 274 11.84 -4.38 0.49
C ILE A 274 11.39 -3.91 -0.90
N VAL A 275 10.49 -4.65 -1.55
CA VAL A 275 9.95 -4.28 -2.87
C VAL A 275 9.22 -2.95 -2.79
N LEU A 276 8.35 -2.75 -1.80
CA LEU A 276 7.60 -1.51 -1.62
C LEU A 276 8.53 -0.30 -1.39
N GLN A 277 9.58 -0.48 -0.60
CA GLN A 277 10.58 0.57 -0.38
C GLN A 277 11.35 0.90 -1.67
N ALA A 278 11.79 -0.11 -2.41
CA ALA A 278 12.49 0.10 -3.68
C ALA A 278 11.59 0.79 -4.72
N MET A 279 10.30 0.44 -4.77
CA MET A 279 9.31 1.14 -5.60
C MET A 279 9.20 2.61 -5.21
N LEU A 280 9.08 2.93 -3.92
CA LEU A 280 9.01 4.33 -3.45
C LEU A 280 10.27 5.11 -3.85
N GLU A 281 11.46 4.55 -3.66
CA GLU A 281 12.71 5.23 -4.02
C GLU A 281 12.86 5.44 -5.53
N LYS A 282 12.34 4.55 -6.37
CA LYS A 282 12.24 4.75 -7.82
C LYS A 282 11.19 5.79 -8.18
N ALA A 283 10.01 5.75 -7.55
CA ALA A 283 8.93 6.72 -7.78
C ALA A 283 9.37 8.16 -7.45
N LYS A 284 10.14 8.36 -6.37
CA LYS A 284 10.69 9.67 -6.00
C LYS A 284 11.60 10.27 -7.06
N LYS A 285 12.25 9.43 -7.86
CA LYS A 285 13.18 9.83 -8.94
C LYS A 285 12.51 9.88 -10.31
N ALA A 286 11.27 9.38 -10.41
CA ALA A 286 10.54 9.31 -11.67
C ALA A 286 10.13 10.72 -12.14
N ASN A 287 10.12 10.91 -13.46
CA ASN A 287 9.60 12.14 -14.04
C ASN A 287 8.07 12.18 -13.97
N PRO A 288 7.43 13.35 -14.07
CA PRO A 288 5.98 13.48 -13.99
C PRO A 288 5.21 12.63 -15.01
N ALA A 289 5.75 12.44 -16.21
CA ALA A 289 5.09 11.63 -17.25
C ALA A 289 5.06 10.15 -16.86
N THR A 290 6.14 9.63 -16.25
CA THR A 290 6.19 8.28 -15.69
C THR A 290 5.18 8.11 -14.55
N LEU A 291 5.07 9.08 -13.64
CA LEU A 291 4.09 9.02 -12.55
C LEU A 291 2.65 9.01 -13.09
N VAL A 292 2.35 9.83 -14.10
CA VAL A 292 1.05 9.82 -14.79
C VAL A 292 0.79 8.47 -15.46
N LYS A 293 1.80 7.87 -16.09
CA LYS A 293 1.70 6.53 -16.70
C LYS A 293 1.34 5.48 -15.65
N ILE A 294 2.06 5.46 -14.52
CA ILE A 294 1.78 4.56 -13.38
C ILE A 294 0.34 4.75 -12.88
N CYS A 295 -0.09 5.98 -12.67
CA CYS A 295 -1.47 6.24 -12.26
C CYS A 295 -2.49 5.68 -13.26
N ASN A 296 -2.22 5.75 -14.56
CA ASN A 296 -3.11 5.20 -15.58
C ASN A 296 -3.13 3.67 -15.63
N SER A 297 -1.98 3.03 -15.48
CA SER A 297 -1.89 1.56 -15.48
C SER A 297 -2.55 0.94 -14.25
N MET A 298 -2.47 1.62 -13.10
CA MET A 298 -3.03 1.13 -11.84
C MET A 298 -4.52 1.38 -11.65
N VAL A 299 -5.07 2.41 -12.31
CA VAL A 299 -6.38 2.96 -11.94
C VAL A 299 -7.53 1.95 -12.01
N ASP A 300 -7.44 0.98 -12.91
CA ASP A 300 -8.43 -0.07 -13.06
C ASP A 300 -8.16 -1.27 -12.12
N ASP A 301 -6.94 -1.35 -11.57
CA ASP A 301 -6.41 -2.49 -10.82
C ASP A 301 -6.21 -2.17 -9.33
N ILE A 302 -6.91 -1.16 -8.81
CA ILE A 302 -6.97 -0.83 -7.39
C ILE A 302 -8.41 -0.66 -6.92
N SER A 303 -8.66 -1.01 -5.66
CA SER A 303 -9.86 -0.64 -4.91
C SER A 303 -9.45 0.09 -3.64
N THR A 304 -10.09 1.21 -3.34
CA THR A 304 -9.68 2.06 -2.21
C THR A 304 -10.83 2.91 -1.66
N THR A 305 -10.71 3.28 -0.39
CA THR A 305 -11.54 4.30 0.27
C THR A 305 -10.93 5.71 0.15
N LEU A 306 -9.65 5.83 -0.26
CA LEU A 306 -9.02 7.13 -0.41
C LEU A 306 -9.78 8.02 -1.39
N SER A 307 -10.23 9.17 -0.93
CA SER A 307 -10.86 10.18 -1.79
C SER A 307 -9.86 10.75 -2.80
N LEU A 308 -10.37 11.37 -3.86
CA LEU A 308 -9.51 12.06 -4.84
C LEU A 308 -8.58 13.08 -4.19
N ASP A 309 -9.09 13.87 -3.25
CA ASP A 309 -8.31 14.91 -2.57
C ASP A 309 -7.18 14.31 -1.74
N GLN A 310 -7.45 13.19 -1.05
CA GLN A 310 -6.43 12.43 -0.32
C GLN A 310 -5.38 11.86 -1.27
N MET A 311 -5.79 11.21 -2.37
CA MET A 311 -4.85 10.68 -3.38
C MET A 311 -3.97 11.78 -3.98
N VAL A 312 -4.55 12.93 -4.33
CA VAL A 312 -3.81 14.08 -4.85
C VAL A 312 -2.86 14.66 -3.80
N SER A 313 -3.28 14.73 -2.54
CA SER A 313 -2.44 15.18 -1.43
C SER A 313 -1.23 14.25 -1.22
N LEU A 314 -1.46 12.93 -1.20
CA LEU A 314 -0.40 11.94 -1.11
C LEU A 314 0.57 12.04 -2.31
N ALA A 315 0.04 12.17 -3.53
CA ALA A 315 0.87 12.27 -4.74
C ALA A 315 1.74 13.54 -4.76
N LYS A 316 1.24 14.68 -4.27
CA LYS A 316 2.04 15.92 -4.17
C LYS A 316 3.26 15.77 -3.28
N ASP A 317 3.17 14.95 -2.25
CA ASP A 317 4.22 14.76 -1.26
C ASP A 317 5.11 13.55 -1.54
N VAL A 318 4.94 12.87 -2.69
CA VAL A 318 5.66 11.62 -3.03
C VAL A 318 7.19 11.72 -2.85
N THR A 319 7.78 12.86 -3.18
CA THR A 319 9.23 13.09 -3.04
C THR A 319 9.69 13.30 -1.59
N LYS A 320 8.76 13.58 -0.68
CA LYS A 320 9.04 13.84 0.74
C LYS A 320 8.96 12.59 1.60
N TYR A 321 8.16 11.58 1.17
CA TYR A 321 7.99 10.37 1.97
C TYR A 321 9.30 9.60 2.11
N LYS A 322 9.52 9.09 3.33
CA LYS A 322 10.64 8.22 3.66
C LYS A 322 10.12 7.06 4.49
N ILE A 323 10.29 5.84 4.02
CA ILE A 323 10.08 4.67 4.88
C ILE A 323 11.22 4.67 5.91
N SER A 324 10.89 5.09 7.13
CA SER A 324 11.85 5.27 8.23
C SER A 324 12.18 3.95 8.92
N SER A 325 11.19 3.09 9.02
CA SER A 325 11.35 1.75 9.61
C SER A 325 10.27 0.78 9.16
N THR A 326 10.53 -0.50 9.30
CA THR A 326 9.58 -1.57 8.96
C THR A 326 9.61 -2.66 10.03
N THR A 327 8.46 -3.29 10.32
CA THR A 327 8.36 -4.41 11.26
C THR A 327 7.28 -5.41 10.87
N GLY A 328 7.24 -6.54 11.60
CA GLY A 328 6.16 -7.52 11.52
C GLY A 328 5.33 -7.55 12.79
N PHE A 329 4.07 -7.94 12.67
CA PHE A 329 3.16 -8.17 13.78
C PHE A 329 2.51 -9.57 13.66
N PRO A 330 2.40 -10.34 14.75
CA PRO A 330 2.93 -10.09 16.09
C PRO A 330 4.47 -10.06 16.12
N THR A 331 5.06 -9.32 17.09
CA THR A 331 6.51 -9.28 17.30
C THR A 331 6.98 -10.53 18.02
N ASP A 332 6.33 -10.85 19.14
CA ASP A 332 6.60 -12.08 19.91
C ASP A 332 5.51 -13.10 19.63
N LEU A 333 5.91 -14.25 19.15
CA LEU A 333 4.96 -15.27 18.71
C LEU A 333 5.49 -16.70 18.86
N THR A 334 4.58 -17.64 18.68
CA THR A 334 4.90 -19.01 18.35
C THR A 334 4.01 -19.50 17.21
N THR A 335 4.42 -20.57 16.53
CA THR A 335 3.57 -21.21 15.52
C THR A 335 2.91 -22.46 16.11
N LYS A 336 1.64 -22.69 15.77
CA LYS A 336 0.89 -23.84 16.22
C LYS A 336 -0.08 -24.31 15.13
N ASN A 337 -0.16 -25.63 14.94
CA ASN A 337 -1.21 -26.19 14.11
C ASN A 337 -2.51 -26.20 14.91
N MET A 338 -3.49 -25.39 14.46
CA MET A 338 -4.77 -25.23 15.12
C MET A 338 -5.87 -26.01 14.39
N PRO A 339 -6.79 -26.66 15.12
CA PRO A 339 -7.94 -27.32 14.49
C PRO A 339 -8.70 -26.36 13.57
N ARG A 340 -9.04 -26.79 12.36
CA ARG A 340 -9.76 -26.03 11.31
C ARG A 340 -9.00 -24.85 10.69
N CYS A 341 -7.89 -24.39 11.29
CA CYS A 341 -7.11 -23.27 10.78
C CYS A 341 -5.78 -23.73 10.15
N GLY A 342 -5.28 -24.93 10.50
CA GLY A 342 -3.97 -25.41 10.11
C GLY A 342 -2.84 -24.66 10.82
N ASP A 343 -1.70 -24.50 10.16
CA ASP A 343 -0.55 -23.80 10.74
C ASP A 343 -0.87 -22.31 10.91
N THR A 344 -0.79 -21.84 12.14
CA THR A 344 -1.13 -20.48 12.55
C THR A 344 0.01 -19.82 13.31
N VAL A 345 0.08 -18.52 13.21
CA VAL A 345 0.93 -17.62 13.98
C VAL A 345 0.13 -17.17 15.20
N ILE A 346 0.57 -17.57 16.40
CA ILE A 346 -0.11 -17.20 17.63
C ILE A 346 0.68 -16.09 18.33
N PRO A 347 0.09 -14.91 18.57
CA PRO A 347 0.74 -13.89 19.41
C PRO A 347 1.07 -14.49 20.79
N ALA A 348 2.30 -14.33 21.23
CA ALA A 348 2.67 -14.68 22.59
C ALA A 348 2.23 -13.52 23.50
N ASP A 349 0.95 -13.58 23.91
CA ASP A 349 0.16 -12.52 24.52
C ASP A 349 -0.13 -11.33 23.58
N LEU A 350 -1.38 -11.19 23.16
CA LEU A 350 -1.78 -10.12 22.24
C LEU A 350 -1.59 -8.74 22.87
N VAL A 351 -1.91 -8.56 24.15
CA VAL A 351 -1.76 -7.30 24.90
C VAL A 351 -0.33 -6.78 24.83
N THR A 352 0.66 -7.64 25.10
CA THR A 352 2.08 -7.27 25.04
C THR A 352 2.52 -6.92 23.61
N ASN A 353 2.04 -7.67 22.61
CA ASN A 353 2.34 -7.40 21.21
C ASN A 353 1.75 -6.07 20.73
N VAL A 354 0.51 -5.73 21.15
CA VAL A 354 -0.14 -4.47 20.79
C VAL A 354 0.56 -3.29 21.45
N LYS A 355 0.98 -3.39 22.72
CA LYS A 355 1.81 -2.36 23.36
C LYS A 355 3.11 -2.08 22.56
N LYS A 356 3.82 -3.13 22.17
CA LYS A 356 5.04 -2.99 21.33
C LYS A 356 4.73 -2.36 19.98
N LEU A 357 3.59 -2.67 19.40
CA LEU A 357 3.15 -2.08 18.13
C LEU A 357 2.94 -0.57 18.27
N HIS A 358 2.22 -0.12 19.30
CA HIS A 358 1.96 1.31 19.53
C HIS A 358 3.23 2.08 19.88
N GLU A 359 4.10 1.52 20.73
CA GLU A 359 5.42 2.08 20.98
C GLU A 359 6.22 2.23 19.67
N TYR A 360 6.21 1.21 18.82
CA TYR A 360 6.87 1.27 17.52
C TYR A 360 6.24 2.31 16.57
N MET A 361 4.91 2.35 16.48
CA MET A 361 4.20 3.20 15.51
C MET A 361 4.25 4.68 15.90
N PHE A 362 4.07 4.99 17.18
CA PHE A 362 3.80 6.34 17.67
C PHE A 362 4.79 6.81 18.74
N ASP A 363 5.82 6.01 19.06
CA ASP A 363 6.75 6.24 20.15
C ASP A 363 6.04 6.38 21.52
N ASP A 364 4.86 5.72 21.67
CA ASP A 364 4.01 5.74 22.85
C ASP A 364 4.21 4.52 23.75
N ALA A 365 5.19 4.61 24.65
CA ALA A 365 5.44 3.56 25.66
C ALA A 365 4.37 3.49 26.76
N ALA A 366 3.51 4.51 26.87
CA ALA A 366 2.47 4.59 27.89
C ALA A 366 1.11 3.98 27.44
N TYR A 367 1.05 3.53 26.20
CA TYR A 367 -0.14 2.94 25.62
C TYR A 367 -0.72 1.79 26.47
N THR A 368 -2.02 1.85 26.71
CA THR A 368 -2.77 0.81 27.46
C THR A 368 -3.85 0.21 26.56
N PRO A 369 -3.74 -1.08 26.18
CA PRO A 369 -4.71 -1.74 25.33
C PRO A 369 -6.12 -1.71 25.92
N SER A 370 -7.12 -1.57 25.06
CA SER A 370 -8.53 -1.53 25.40
C SER A 370 -9.01 -2.82 26.08
N GLN A 371 -10.17 -2.75 26.69
CA GLN A 371 -10.84 -3.94 27.22
C GLN A 371 -11.13 -4.98 26.13
N THR A 372 -11.41 -4.53 24.91
CA THR A 372 -11.62 -5.42 23.75
C THR A 372 -10.34 -6.20 23.43
N VAL A 373 -9.20 -5.54 23.30
CA VAL A 373 -7.90 -6.20 23.06
C VAL A 373 -7.54 -7.15 24.20
N GLN A 374 -7.80 -6.74 25.46
CA GLN A 374 -7.58 -7.61 26.64
C GLN A 374 -8.44 -8.87 26.58
N ALA A 375 -9.75 -8.74 26.29
CA ALA A 375 -10.67 -9.87 26.18
C ALA A 375 -10.31 -10.80 25.01
N ILE A 376 -9.86 -10.25 23.87
CA ILE A 376 -9.36 -11.03 22.74
C ILE A 376 -8.09 -11.79 23.14
N SER A 377 -7.16 -11.12 23.82
CA SER A 377 -5.91 -11.75 24.30
C SER A 377 -6.21 -12.91 25.23
N GLU A 378 -7.10 -12.71 26.22
CA GLU A 378 -7.54 -13.76 27.13
C GLU A 378 -8.17 -14.95 26.37
N THR A 379 -9.01 -14.69 25.38
CA THR A 379 -9.61 -15.73 24.55
C THR A 379 -8.56 -16.53 23.76
N ILE A 380 -7.56 -15.85 23.20
CA ILE A 380 -6.46 -16.49 22.49
C ILE A 380 -5.66 -17.37 23.45
N VAL A 381 -5.29 -16.85 24.64
CA VAL A 381 -4.55 -17.61 25.66
C VAL A 381 -5.35 -18.84 26.10
N ASN A 382 -6.63 -18.67 26.42
CA ASN A 382 -7.49 -19.78 26.85
C ASN A 382 -7.66 -20.86 25.78
N THR A 383 -7.74 -20.46 24.51
CA THR A 383 -7.92 -21.39 23.39
C THR A 383 -6.62 -22.09 22.99
N THR A 384 -5.50 -21.40 23.05
CA THR A 384 -4.23 -21.89 22.49
C THR A 384 -3.26 -22.38 23.57
N GLY A 385 -3.39 -21.91 24.80
CA GLY A 385 -2.44 -22.12 25.89
C GLY A 385 -1.15 -21.32 25.73
N ILE A 386 -1.09 -20.36 24.81
CA ILE A 386 0.10 -19.57 24.52
C ILE A 386 0.04 -18.27 25.32
N THR A 387 1.01 -18.04 26.18
CA THR A 387 1.19 -16.86 27.03
C THR A 387 2.42 -16.07 26.57
N ALA A 388 2.71 -14.93 27.22
CA ALA A 388 3.89 -14.13 26.97
C ALA A 388 5.20 -14.96 27.07
N ASP A 389 5.28 -15.86 28.06
CA ASP A 389 6.43 -16.73 28.28
C ASP A 389 6.58 -17.84 27.20
N SER A 390 5.56 -18.00 26.35
CA SER A 390 5.54 -18.99 25.27
C SER A 390 6.20 -18.49 23.98
N ALA A 391 6.72 -17.27 23.94
CA ALA A 391 7.38 -16.71 22.77
C ALA A 391 8.59 -17.56 22.36
N LYS A 392 8.58 -18.06 21.12
CA LYS A 392 9.68 -18.84 20.53
C LYS A 392 10.37 -18.08 19.40
N ILE A 393 9.69 -17.10 18.83
CA ILE A 393 10.13 -16.32 17.69
C ILE A 393 9.90 -14.85 18.03
N ASN A 394 10.95 -14.04 17.89
CA ASN A 394 10.85 -12.60 17.88
C ASN A 394 11.06 -12.12 16.44
N THR A 395 10.09 -11.43 15.89
CA THR A 395 10.12 -11.05 14.46
C THR A 395 10.99 -9.85 14.17
N SER A 396 11.52 -9.17 15.17
CA SER A 396 12.56 -8.15 14.98
C SER A 396 13.82 -8.71 14.30
N ASP A 397 14.09 -10.02 14.46
CA ASP A 397 15.21 -10.71 13.81
C ASP A 397 15.04 -10.81 12.28
N TYR A 398 13.82 -10.58 11.77
CA TYR A 398 13.49 -10.58 10.34
C TYR A 398 13.25 -9.18 9.78
N ASN A 399 13.47 -8.14 10.57
CA ASN A 399 13.43 -6.76 10.12
C ASN A 399 14.75 -6.44 9.41
N GLU A 400 14.83 -6.77 8.13
CA GLU A 400 15.92 -6.27 7.31
C GLU A 400 15.77 -4.76 7.20
N THR A 401 16.74 -4.04 7.77
CA THR A 401 16.90 -2.61 7.45
C THR A 401 17.34 -2.55 6.00
N VAL A 402 16.42 -2.15 5.14
CA VAL A 402 16.78 -1.84 3.77
C VAL A 402 17.63 -0.58 3.82
N GLY A 403 18.95 -0.78 3.86
CA GLY A 403 19.90 0.28 3.56
C GLY A 403 19.58 0.77 2.17
N ALA A 404 19.25 2.05 2.04
CA ALA A 404 19.17 2.71 0.77
C ALA A 404 20.41 2.35 -0.04
N THR A 405 20.20 1.86 -1.26
CA THR A 405 21.16 1.85 -2.35
C THR A 405 22.63 1.60 -1.98
N GLY A 406 23.06 0.36 -2.06
CA GLY A 406 24.48 0.04 -2.27
C GLY A 406 25.35 0.12 -1.01
N THR A 407 25.97 -1.00 -0.71
CA THR A 407 27.04 -1.16 0.27
C THR A 407 26.59 -1.12 1.73
N ASP A 408 25.99 -2.21 2.20
CA ASP A 408 26.29 -2.66 3.56
C ASP A 408 26.23 -4.19 3.63
N GLU A 409 27.27 -4.75 4.16
CA GLU A 409 27.53 -6.17 4.31
C GLU A 409 26.40 -6.82 5.10
N ILE A 410 25.81 -7.86 4.51
CA ILE A 410 24.92 -8.78 5.22
C ILE A 410 25.75 -9.42 6.36
N GLN A 411 25.47 -9.05 7.60
CA GLN A 411 25.97 -9.83 8.75
C GLN A 411 25.43 -11.26 8.60
N LYS A 412 26.34 -12.18 8.28
CA LYS A 412 26.09 -13.61 8.33
C LYS A 412 25.67 -13.95 9.76
N GLY A 413 24.38 -14.25 9.94
CA GLY A 413 23.94 -14.98 11.11
C GLY A 413 24.72 -16.28 11.18
N SER A 414 25.39 -16.54 12.31
CA SER A 414 26.22 -17.70 12.57
C SER A 414 25.42 -18.98 12.33
N GLU A 415 25.79 -19.72 11.29
CA GLU A 415 25.46 -21.14 11.19
C GLU A 415 26.18 -21.87 12.34
N THR A 416 25.46 -22.22 13.38
CA THR A 416 25.91 -23.22 14.34
C THR A 416 25.88 -24.58 13.64
N THR A 417 27.02 -24.97 13.09
CA THR A 417 27.31 -26.35 12.69
C THR A 417 27.32 -27.24 13.91
N GLY A 418 26.20 -27.87 14.20
CA GLY A 418 26.14 -29.04 15.09
C GLY A 418 26.57 -30.29 14.31
N GLY A 419 27.85 -30.52 14.19
CA GLY A 419 28.37 -31.81 13.75
C GLY A 419 28.24 -32.84 14.87
N THR A 420 27.44 -33.87 14.66
CA THR A 420 27.57 -35.13 15.41
C THR A 420 28.04 -36.19 14.45
N ASN A 421 29.35 -36.50 14.56
CA ASN A 421 29.89 -37.79 14.15
C ASN A 421 29.23 -38.87 14.98
N VAL A 422 28.69 -39.90 14.35
CA VAL A 422 28.53 -41.23 14.94
C VAL A 422 29.11 -42.24 13.95
N GLN A 423 30.01 -43.06 14.48
CA GLN A 423 30.63 -44.21 13.88
C GLN A 423 29.64 -45.22 13.31
#